data_7ceff2544a892830a05f69e6a9247d0d
#
_entry.id   7ceff2544a892830a05f69e6a9247d0d
#
_cell.length_a   1.000
_cell.length_b   1.000
_cell.length_c   1.000
_cell.angle_alpha   90.00
_cell.angle_beta   90.00
_cell.angle_gamma   90.00
#
_symmetry.space_group_name_H-M   'P 1'
#
loop_
_entity.id
_entity.type
_entity.pdbx_description
1 polymer ?
#
loop_
_entity_poly.entity_id
_entity_poly.type
_entity_poly.pdbx_seq_one_letter_code
_entity_poly.pdbx_strand_id
1 'polypeptide(L)'
;MILAALLWIIAVAAIGIVILLAIWKSAVSPVSGTENAVTMQIDIPEGMTVKDAASLLEKKGLIKSSRALYIAARFSIFDRKHPFELKSGTYTVSSSMKLKEIYNLLQSGTQIYITVVIPEGLTASKIGTILEEKGVCSRKDFMTAFADPELIAAYSVPAENLEGYLFPDTYFFTPKMKAYDAVQKLTDNFFERIKEISGLSEMTPENLHKTLTLASIVEREYRLKDEAPLIASVFTNRLRNGIGLYSCATIEYIITEILNKPHPERITYNDLKIDNPYNTYMWAGLTPGPISNPGLVALDAACNPAKTNYYYFVLTDPERGAHTFSSNFDQHKAAETINYTSKSR
;
A
#
# COMPACT_ATOMS: atom_id res chain seq x y z
N MET A 1 24.06 -56.33 -36.94
CA MET A 1 25.17 -55.61 -36.35
C MET A 1 24.99 -54.06 -36.42
N ILE A 2 24.66 -53.47 -37.58
CA ILE A 2 24.53 -52.00 -37.74
C ILE A 2 23.41 -51.42 -36.85
N LEU A 3 22.23 -52.05 -36.74
CA LEU A 3 21.10 -51.60 -35.90
C LEU A 3 21.44 -51.60 -34.40
N ALA A 4 22.17 -52.60 -33.92
CA ALA A 4 22.64 -52.67 -32.53
C ALA A 4 23.66 -51.57 -32.21
N ALA A 5 24.57 -51.27 -33.12
CA ALA A 5 25.52 -50.18 -32.98
C ALA A 5 24.79 -48.81 -32.94
N LEU A 6 23.79 -48.62 -33.79
CA LEU A 6 22.98 -47.38 -33.80
C LEU A 6 22.22 -47.17 -32.47
N LEU A 7 21.60 -48.25 -31.97
CA LEU A 7 20.91 -48.21 -30.66
C LEU A 7 21.87 -47.90 -29.51
N TRP A 8 23.09 -48.46 -29.54
CA TRP A 8 24.11 -48.09 -28.55
C TRP A 8 24.55 -46.63 -28.62
N ILE A 9 24.72 -46.06 -29.80
CA ILE A 9 25.06 -44.64 -29.97
C ILE A 9 23.92 -43.78 -29.43
N ILE A 10 22.68 -44.09 -29.72
CA ILE A 10 21.50 -43.37 -29.22
C ILE A 10 21.41 -43.46 -27.69
N ALA A 11 21.63 -44.65 -27.12
CA ALA A 11 21.62 -44.84 -25.66
C ALA A 11 22.73 -43.99 -24.97
N VAL A 12 23.98 -44.02 -25.50
CA VAL A 12 25.10 -43.26 -24.97
C VAL A 12 24.77 -41.72 -25.07
N ALA A 13 24.21 -41.29 -26.20
CA ALA A 13 23.81 -39.88 -26.38
C ALA A 13 22.72 -39.48 -25.40
N ALA A 14 21.70 -40.33 -25.18
CA ALA A 14 20.65 -40.10 -24.22
C ALA A 14 21.15 -39.98 -22.78
N ILE A 15 22.07 -40.89 -22.39
CA ILE A 15 22.73 -40.82 -21.08
C ILE A 15 23.53 -39.52 -20.94
N GLY A 16 24.28 -39.12 -21.97
CA GLY A 16 25.02 -37.85 -22.00
C GLY A 16 24.10 -36.63 -21.81
N ILE A 17 22.94 -36.61 -22.48
CA ILE A 17 21.96 -35.54 -22.35
C ILE A 17 21.39 -35.49 -20.92
N VAL A 18 21.06 -36.64 -20.31
CA VAL A 18 20.55 -36.70 -18.94
C VAL A 18 21.58 -36.14 -17.95
N ILE A 19 22.85 -36.51 -18.11
CA ILE A 19 23.94 -36.01 -17.28
C ILE A 19 24.09 -34.48 -17.43
N LEU A 20 24.07 -33.95 -18.65
CA LEU A 20 24.14 -32.52 -18.91
C LEU A 20 22.97 -31.77 -18.30
N LEU A 21 21.74 -32.29 -18.39
CA LEU A 21 20.56 -31.71 -17.76
C LEU A 21 20.65 -31.71 -16.22
N ALA A 22 21.19 -32.79 -15.63
CA ALA A 22 21.42 -32.87 -14.19
C ALA A 22 22.45 -31.84 -13.71
N ILE A 23 23.58 -31.70 -14.43
CA ILE A 23 24.60 -30.69 -14.17
C ILE A 23 24.03 -29.28 -14.28
N TRP A 24 23.27 -29.02 -15.35
CA TRP A 24 22.61 -27.72 -15.54
C TRP A 24 21.64 -27.43 -14.39
N LYS A 25 20.75 -28.35 -14.05
CA LYS A 25 19.80 -28.22 -12.93
C LYS A 25 20.50 -27.91 -11.60
N SER A 26 21.60 -28.59 -11.34
CA SER A 26 22.46 -28.31 -10.16
C SER A 26 23.06 -26.92 -10.19
N ALA A 27 23.59 -26.51 -11.34
CA ALA A 27 24.30 -25.21 -11.51
C ALA A 27 23.34 -23.99 -11.38
N VAL A 28 22.07 -24.13 -11.76
CA VAL A 28 21.07 -23.06 -11.67
C VAL A 28 20.29 -23.04 -10.35
N SER A 29 20.48 -24.06 -9.49
CA SER A 29 19.85 -24.11 -8.16
C SER A 29 20.55 -23.19 -7.17
N PRO A 30 19.86 -22.75 -6.09
CA PRO A 30 20.47 -21.94 -5.03
C PRO A 30 21.71 -22.58 -4.42
N VAL A 31 22.62 -21.76 -3.89
CA VAL A 31 23.83 -22.22 -3.17
C VAL A 31 23.42 -22.78 -1.81
N SER A 32 22.51 -22.13 -1.10
CA SER A 32 22.03 -22.49 0.24
C SER A 32 20.50 -22.47 0.32
N GLY A 33 19.94 -23.10 1.36
CA GLY A 33 18.55 -22.91 1.75
C GLY A 33 18.31 -21.57 2.42
N THR A 34 17.03 -21.18 2.58
CA THR A 34 16.65 -19.90 3.17
C THR A 34 17.14 -19.71 4.61
N GLU A 35 17.22 -20.78 5.40
CA GLU A 35 17.67 -20.74 6.80
C GLU A 35 19.15 -20.38 6.96
N ASN A 36 19.99 -20.73 5.97
CA ASN A 36 21.43 -20.50 5.97
C ASN A 36 21.85 -19.53 4.86
N ALA A 37 20.94 -18.65 4.44
CA ALA A 37 21.20 -17.74 3.33
C ALA A 37 22.15 -16.61 3.74
N VAL A 38 23.22 -16.44 2.97
CA VAL A 38 24.09 -15.27 3.05
C VAL A 38 23.56 -14.24 2.05
N THR A 39 23.22 -13.06 2.55
CA THR A 39 22.79 -11.93 1.71
C THR A 39 23.84 -10.83 1.78
N MET A 40 24.26 -10.31 0.64
CA MET A 40 25.24 -9.22 0.56
C MET A 40 24.95 -8.28 -0.61
N GLN A 41 25.50 -7.07 -0.51
CA GLN A 41 25.49 -6.11 -1.60
C GLN A 41 26.68 -6.35 -2.52
N ILE A 42 26.41 -6.32 -3.83
CA ILE A 42 27.40 -6.50 -4.90
C ILE A 42 27.34 -5.31 -5.83
N ASP A 43 28.46 -4.63 -6.01
CA ASP A 43 28.58 -3.54 -6.97
C ASP A 43 28.97 -4.08 -8.35
N ILE A 44 28.21 -3.69 -9.35
CA ILE A 44 28.47 -3.91 -10.78
C ILE A 44 28.77 -2.53 -11.40
N PRO A 45 30.04 -2.15 -11.52
CA PRO A 45 30.41 -0.87 -12.13
C PRO A 45 30.05 -0.82 -13.62
N GLU A 46 29.90 0.40 -14.15
CA GLU A 46 29.71 0.61 -15.57
C GLU A 46 30.85 0.01 -16.38
N GLY A 47 30.51 -0.70 -17.45
CA GLY A 47 31.49 -1.40 -18.30
C GLY A 47 31.95 -2.78 -17.81
N MET A 48 31.47 -3.26 -16.63
CA MET A 48 31.76 -4.63 -16.21
C MET A 48 31.15 -5.63 -17.19
N THR A 49 31.92 -6.66 -17.57
CA THR A 49 31.39 -7.70 -18.45
C THR A 49 30.54 -8.71 -17.69
N VAL A 50 29.60 -9.37 -18.39
CA VAL A 50 28.81 -10.47 -17.83
C VAL A 50 29.68 -11.57 -17.23
N LYS A 51 30.85 -11.85 -17.87
CA LYS A 51 31.79 -12.85 -17.41
C LYS A 51 32.42 -12.47 -16.07
N ASP A 52 32.79 -11.20 -15.90
CA ASP A 52 33.39 -10.70 -14.67
C ASP A 52 32.37 -10.64 -13.53
N ALA A 53 31.14 -10.17 -13.81
CA ALA A 53 30.05 -10.19 -12.86
C ALA A 53 29.70 -11.61 -12.39
N ALA A 54 29.62 -12.57 -13.31
CA ALA A 54 29.42 -13.98 -12.98
C ALA A 54 30.53 -14.56 -12.11
N SER A 55 31.80 -14.26 -12.42
CA SER A 55 32.94 -14.68 -11.63
C SER A 55 32.94 -14.08 -10.23
N LEU A 56 32.56 -12.80 -10.11
CA LEU A 56 32.42 -12.11 -8.83
C LEU A 56 31.36 -12.79 -7.94
N LEU A 57 30.17 -13.08 -8.49
CA LEU A 57 29.09 -13.73 -7.79
C LEU A 57 29.45 -15.16 -7.31
N GLU A 58 30.14 -15.95 -8.16
CA GLU A 58 30.64 -17.28 -7.78
C GLU A 58 31.69 -17.19 -6.67
N LYS A 59 32.66 -16.29 -6.79
CA LYS A 59 33.70 -16.06 -5.78
C LYS A 59 33.16 -15.64 -4.43
N LYS A 60 32.00 -14.92 -4.44
CA LYS A 60 31.29 -14.52 -3.24
C LYS A 60 30.34 -15.59 -2.70
N GLY A 61 30.24 -16.75 -3.35
CA GLY A 61 29.35 -17.84 -2.92
C GLY A 61 27.84 -17.56 -3.11
N LEU A 62 27.50 -16.69 -4.05
CA LEU A 62 26.10 -16.31 -4.31
C LEU A 62 25.49 -17.14 -5.44
N ILE A 63 26.32 -17.71 -6.31
CA ILE A 63 25.90 -18.66 -7.35
C ILE A 63 26.86 -19.86 -7.36
N LYS A 64 26.39 -21.01 -7.85
CA LYS A 64 27.18 -22.24 -7.93
C LYS A 64 28.14 -22.30 -9.13
N SER A 65 27.81 -21.54 -10.20
CA SER A 65 28.56 -21.61 -11.45
C SER A 65 28.49 -20.31 -12.23
N SER A 66 29.61 -19.63 -12.38
CA SER A 66 29.79 -18.46 -13.25
C SER A 66 29.52 -18.79 -14.71
N ARG A 67 29.94 -20.02 -15.14
CA ARG A 67 29.68 -20.50 -16.51
C ARG A 67 28.21 -20.62 -16.80
N ALA A 68 27.37 -21.10 -15.83
CA ALA A 68 25.94 -21.22 -16.01
C ALA A 68 25.28 -19.85 -16.19
N LEU A 69 25.66 -18.83 -15.40
CA LEU A 69 25.16 -17.47 -15.56
C LEU A 69 25.57 -16.87 -16.92
N TYR A 70 26.85 -17.03 -17.30
CA TYR A 70 27.35 -16.54 -18.58
C TYR A 70 26.63 -17.17 -19.77
N ILE A 71 26.39 -18.49 -19.76
CA ILE A 71 25.67 -19.21 -20.80
C ILE A 71 24.20 -18.74 -20.82
N ALA A 72 23.57 -18.63 -19.65
CA ALA A 72 22.20 -18.15 -19.55
C ALA A 72 22.03 -16.74 -20.13
N ALA A 73 22.96 -15.84 -19.83
CA ALA A 73 22.99 -14.48 -20.36
C ALA A 73 23.28 -14.43 -21.87
N ARG A 74 24.32 -15.18 -22.32
CA ARG A 74 24.75 -15.18 -23.74
C ARG A 74 23.66 -15.69 -24.69
N PHE A 75 22.84 -16.64 -24.26
CA PHE A 75 21.79 -17.25 -25.06
C PHE A 75 20.39 -16.85 -24.61
N SER A 76 20.26 -15.88 -23.72
CA SER A 76 18.99 -15.39 -23.16
C SER A 76 18.04 -16.53 -22.72
N ILE A 77 18.60 -17.54 -22.02
CA ILE A 77 17.93 -18.80 -21.71
C ILE A 77 16.67 -18.56 -20.86
N PHE A 78 16.71 -17.58 -19.95
CA PHE A 78 15.61 -17.28 -19.03
C PHE A 78 14.59 -16.29 -19.56
N ASP A 79 14.99 -15.46 -20.55
CA ASP A 79 14.08 -14.56 -21.28
C ASP A 79 14.46 -14.52 -22.77
N ARG A 80 13.77 -15.35 -23.56
CA ARG A 80 14.03 -15.46 -25.00
C ARG A 80 13.51 -14.28 -25.82
N LYS A 81 12.65 -13.44 -25.24
CA LYS A 81 12.06 -12.27 -25.92
C LYS A 81 13.00 -11.07 -25.88
N HIS A 82 13.78 -10.96 -24.81
CA HIS A 82 14.67 -9.82 -24.59
C HIS A 82 16.09 -10.32 -24.40
N PRO A 83 17.07 -9.84 -25.22
CA PRO A 83 18.48 -10.13 -24.99
C PRO A 83 18.91 -9.71 -23.60
N PHE A 84 19.79 -10.50 -22.95
CA PHE A 84 20.31 -10.14 -21.64
C PHE A 84 21.21 -8.90 -21.75
N GLU A 85 20.91 -7.90 -20.95
CA GLU A 85 21.71 -6.69 -20.78
C GLU A 85 22.11 -6.53 -19.32
N LEU A 86 23.41 -6.59 -19.03
CA LEU A 86 23.92 -6.36 -17.69
C LEU A 86 23.87 -4.86 -17.39
N LYS A 87 23.06 -4.48 -16.41
CA LYS A 87 23.00 -3.09 -15.96
C LYS A 87 23.95 -2.86 -14.78
N SER A 88 24.62 -1.71 -14.79
CA SER A 88 25.46 -1.27 -13.67
C SER A 88 24.64 -0.91 -12.44
N GLY A 89 25.24 -1.03 -11.25
CA GLY A 89 24.62 -0.63 -9.99
C GLY A 89 24.96 -1.55 -8.82
N THR A 90 24.39 -1.26 -7.64
CA THR A 90 24.56 -2.07 -6.42
C THR A 90 23.37 -3.00 -6.24
N TYR A 91 23.60 -4.29 -6.17
CA TYR A 91 22.58 -5.34 -6.10
C TYR A 91 22.61 -6.05 -4.76
N THR A 92 21.46 -6.22 -4.12
CA THR A 92 21.33 -7.10 -2.95
C THR A 92 21.05 -8.51 -3.44
N VAL A 93 22.03 -9.42 -3.29
CA VAL A 93 21.95 -10.81 -3.76
C VAL A 93 22.03 -11.76 -2.58
N SER A 94 21.17 -12.78 -2.56
CA SER A 94 21.18 -13.84 -1.55
C SER A 94 21.60 -15.18 -2.16
N SER A 95 22.37 -15.96 -1.41
CA SER A 95 22.76 -17.33 -1.78
C SER A 95 21.56 -18.31 -1.86
N SER A 96 20.39 -17.92 -1.36
CA SER A 96 19.13 -18.66 -1.49
C SER A 96 18.37 -18.38 -2.80
N MET A 97 18.82 -17.38 -3.57
CA MET A 97 18.20 -17.07 -4.87
C MET A 97 18.57 -18.10 -5.92
N LYS A 98 17.61 -18.46 -6.77
CA LYS A 98 17.85 -19.23 -7.99
C LYS A 98 18.63 -18.39 -9.01
N LEU A 99 19.41 -19.03 -9.85
CA LEU A 99 20.17 -18.32 -10.90
C LEU A 99 19.28 -17.43 -11.80
N LYS A 100 18.06 -17.88 -12.08
CA LYS A 100 17.06 -17.09 -12.84
C LYS A 100 16.66 -15.78 -12.12
N GLU A 101 16.55 -15.82 -10.82
CA GLU A 101 16.19 -14.63 -10.02
C GLU A 101 17.34 -13.61 -10.05
N ILE A 102 18.59 -14.10 -9.89
CA ILE A 102 19.79 -13.27 -10.00
C ILE A 102 19.94 -12.71 -11.43
N TYR A 103 19.71 -13.54 -12.46
CA TYR A 103 19.71 -13.10 -13.87
C TYR A 103 18.73 -11.95 -14.09
N ASN A 104 17.47 -12.09 -13.65
CA ASN A 104 16.46 -11.05 -13.80
C ASN A 104 16.83 -9.78 -13.01
N LEU A 105 17.39 -9.94 -11.80
CA LEU A 105 17.86 -8.84 -10.98
C LEU A 105 18.95 -8.02 -11.68
N LEU A 106 19.95 -8.68 -12.28
CA LEU A 106 21.04 -8.04 -13.02
C LEU A 106 20.58 -7.37 -14.31
N GLN A 107 19.53 -7.90 -14.94
CA GLN A 107 18.94 -7.35 -16.16
C GLN A 107 18.01 -6.16 -15.86
N SER A 108 17.28 -6.19 -14.74
CA SER A 108 16.37 -5.10 -14.36
C SER A 108 17.11 -3.81 -13.97
N GLY A 109 18.38 -3.93 -13.56
CA GLY A 109 19.15 -2.85 -12.96
C GLY A 109 18.89 -2.72 -11.46
N THR A 110 19.75 -1.99 -10.75
CA THR A 110 19.44 -1.58 -9.38
C THR A 110 18.34 -0.57 -9.43
N GLN A 111 17.14 -0.95 -9.03
CA GLN A 111 16.19 0.04 -8.64
C GLN A 111 16.61 0.50 -7.24
N ILE A 112 17.17 1.70 -7.15
CA ILE A 112 17.30 2.40 -5.88
C ILE A 112 15.86 2.65 -5.45
N TYR A 113 15.41 1.96 -4.40
CA TYR A 113 14.08 2.21 -3.83
C TYR A 113 14.18 3.24 -2.72
N ILE A 114 13.29 4.20 -2.78
CA ILE A 114 12.97 5.10 -1.68
C ILE A 114 11.85 4.43 -0.88
N THR A 115 12.14 4.06 0.36
CA THR A 115 11.10 3.55 1.26
C THR A 115 10.29 4.72 1.81
N VAL A 116 8.99 4.69 1.58
CA VAL A 116 8.05 5.69 2.07
C VAL A 116 6.97 5.01 2.89
N VAL A 117 6.80 5.43 4.12
CA VAL A 117 5.69 5.04 4.99
C VAL A 117 4.59 6.07 4.83
N ILE A 118 3.40 5.64 4.46
CA ILE A 118 2.19 6.45 4.38
C ILE A 118 1.27 6.01 5.52
N PRO A 119 1.15 6.81 6.60
CA PRO A 119 0.26 6.53 7.72
C PRO A 119 -1.21 6.57 7.34
N GLU A 120 -2.03 5.86 8.11
CA GLU A 120 -3.48 5.90 8.03
C GLU A 120 -4.04 7.30 8.31
N GLY A 121 -5.17 7.65 7.71
CA GLY A 121 -5.87 8.91 7.96
C GLY A 121 -5.26 10.15 7.30
N LEU A 122 -4.24 10.02 6.45
CA LEU A 122 -3.72 11.15 5.67
C LEU A 122 -4.63 11.48 4.47
N THR A 123 -4.65 12.77 4.11
CA THR A 123 -5.24 13.24 2.85
C THR A 123 -4.27 13.04 1.68
N ALA A 124 -4.77 12.99 0.45
CA ALA A 124 -3.93 12.91 -0.74
C ALA A 124 -2.90 14.04 -0.81
N SER A 125 -3.28 15.24 -0.42
CA SER A 125 -2.39 16.40 -0.36
C SER A 125 -1.17 16.17 0.56
N LYS A 126 -1.39 15.59 1.75
CA LYS A 126 -0.32 15.25 2.70
C LYS A 126 0.55 14.11 2.17
N ILE A 127 -0.05 13.11 1.51
CA ILE A 127 0.68 12.03 0.83
C ILE A 127 1.59 12.62 -0.25
N GLY A 128 1.06 13.51 -1.11
CA GLY A 128 1.85 14.19 -2.13
C GLY A 128 3.04 14.97 -1.56
N THR A 129 2.86 15.63 -0.42
CA THR A 129 3.96 16.32 0.29
C THR A 129 5.04 15.33 0.75
N ILE A 130 4.67 14.20 1.35
CA ILE A 130 5.63 13.16 1.77
C ILE A 130 6.40 12.61 0.57
N LEU A 131 5.73 12.35 -0.55
CA LEU A 131 6.37 11.82 -1.76
C LEU A 131 7.37 12.83 -2.36
N GLU A 132 7.06 14.13 -2.33
CA GLU A 132 7.95 15.20 -2.78
C GLU A 132 9.17 15.33 -1.87
N GLU A 133 8.98 15.39 -0.55
CA GLU A 133 10.07 15.44 0.45
C GLU A 133 11.02 14.23 0.35
N LYS A 134 10.49 13.07 -0.02
CA LYS A 134 11.28 11.85 -0.24
C LYS A 134 11.93 11.79 -1.63
N GLY A 135 11.63 12.71 -2.54
CA GLY A 135 12.21 12.75 -3.89
C GLY A 135 11.60 11.69 -4.86
N VAL A 136 10.38 11.25 -4.59
CA VAL A 136 9.64 10.32 -5.47
C VAL A 136 9.07 11.07 -6.67
N CYS A 137 8.20 12.07 -6.43
CA CYS A 137 7.62 12.93 -7.48
C CYS A 137 7.25 14.29 -6.87
N SER A 138 6.98 15.31 -7.70
CA SER A 138 6.50 16.58 -7.18
C SER A 138 5.06 16.47 -6.65
N ARG A 139 4.74 17.20 -5.57
CA ARG A 139 3.37 17.27 -5.03
C ARG A 139 2.38 17.76 -6.11
N LYS A 140 2.79 18.73 -6.92
CA LYS A 140 1.96 19.26 -8.02
C LYS A 140 1.58 18.17 -9.02
N ASP A 141 2.55 17.39 -9.50
CA ASP A 141 2.30 16.34 -10.48
C ASP A 141 1.48 15.19 -9.86
N PHE A 142 1.72 14.89 -8.57
CA PHE A 142 0.94 13.93 -7.81
C PHE A 142 -0.54 14.33 -7.73
N MET A 143 -0.84 15.59 -7.37
CA MET A 143 -2.21 16.09 -7.31
C MET A 143 -2.88 16.15 -8.69
N THR A 144 -2.12 16.33 -9.76
CA THR A 144 -2.64 16.24 -11.12
C THR A 144 -3.02 14.79 -11.47
N ALA A 145 -2.17 13.82 -11.17
CA ALA A 145 -2.44 12.40 -11.39
C ALA A 145 -3.57 11.86 -10.48
N PHE A 146 -3.67 12.38 -9.26
CA PHE A 146 -4.72 12.07 -8.30
C PHE A 146 -6.14 12.39 -8.81
N ALA A 147 -6.29 13.41 -9.65
CA ALA A 147 -7.54 13.82 -10.28
C ALA A 147 -7.58 13.47 -11.78
N ASP A 148 -6.74 12.54 -12.24
CA ASP A 148 -6.69 12.15 -13.65
C ASP A 148 -7.93 11.33 -14.03
N PRO A 149 -8.74 11.78 -15.01
CA PRO A 149 -9.98 11.12 -15.39
C PRO A 149 -9.78 9.70 -15.94
N GLU A 150 -8.65 9.41 -16.60
CA GLU A 150 -8.37 8.08 -17.14
C GLU A 150 -8.10 7.09 -15.99
N LEU A 151 -7.35 7.55 -14.99
CA LEU A 151 -7.06 6.74 -13.80
C LEU A 151 -8.33 6.48 -12.98
N ILE A 152 -9.15 7.52 -12.75
CA ILE A 152 -10.45 7.42 -12.06
C ILE A 152 -11.36 6.43 -12.78
N ALA A 153 -11.46 6.53 -14.11
CA ALA A 153 -12.29 5.63 -14.91
C ALA A 153 -11.76 4.19 -14.91
N ALA A 154 -10.44 3.99 -14.93
CA ALA A 154 -9.83 2.66 -14.89
C ALA A 154 -10.23 1.85 -13.63
N TYR A 155 -10.41 2.54 -12.51
CA TYR A 155 -10.87 1.92 -11.24
C TYR A 155 -12.39 2.03 -11.02
N SER A 156 -13.14 2.59 -11.96
CA SER A 156 -14.59 2.82 -11.85
C SER A 156 -14.97 3.61 -10.59
N VAL A 157 -14.13 4.58 -10.18
CA VAL A 157 -14.38 5.40 -8.99
C VAL A 157 -15.47 6.43 -9.31
N PRO A 158 -16.59 6.48 -8.56
CA PRO A 158 -17.70 7.41 -8.82
C PRO A 158 -17.44 8.78 -8.16
N ALA A 159 -16.29 9.39 -8.43
CA ALA A 159 -15.86 10.68 -7.87
C ALA A 159 -14.93 11.41 -8.85
N GLU A 160 -14.65 12.67 -8.58
CA GLU A 160 -13.76 13.50 -9.39
C GLU A 160 -12.27 13.34 -9.04
N ASN A 161 -11.96 12.56 -8.00
CA ASN A 161 -10.60 12.31 -7.54
C ASN A 161 -10.53 11.00 -6.75
N LEU A 162 -9.31 10.60 -6.38
CA LEU A 162 -9.02 9.33 -5.70
C LEU A 162 -8.86 9.49 -4.16
N GLU A 163 -9.42 10.53 -3.52
CA GLU A 163 -9.38 10.64 -2.06
C GLU A 163 -10.05 9.42 -1.41
N GLY A 164 -9.37 8.83 -0.43
CA GLY A 164 -9.77 7.58 0.20
C GLY A 164 -9.24 6.31 -0.46
N TYR A 165 -8.86 6.36 -1.73
CA TYR A 165 -8.39 5.20 -2.51
C TYR A 165 -6.86 5.05 -2.53
N LEU A 166 -6.11 5.89 -1.81
CA LEU A 166 -4.65 5.84 -1.72
C LEU A 166 -4.25 5.08 -0.45
N PHE A 167 -4.15 3.77 -0.51
CA PHE A 167 -4.03 2.92 0.68
C PHE A 167 -2.79 3.26 1.54
N PRO A 168 -2.94 3.39 2.87
CA PRO A 168 -1.82 3.58 3.79
C PRO A 168 -1.01 2.29 3.93
N ASP A 169 0.30 2.35 3.66
CA ASP A 169 1.22 1.21 3.78
C ASP A 169 2.68 1.71 3.70
N THR A 170 3.63 0.78 3.75
CA THR A 170 5.03 1.03 3.43
C THR A 170 5.30 0.69 1.97
N TYR A 171 5.68 1.69 1.20
CA TYR A 171 5.92 1.57 -0.24
C TYR A 171 7.40 1.69 -0.61
N PHE A 172 7.76 1.01 -1.68
CA PHE A 172 9.06 1.13 -2.33
C PHE A 172 8.86 1.83 -3.68
N PHE A 173 9.32 3.07 -3.79
CA PHE A 173 9.26 3.88 -5.01
C PHE A 173 10.64 4.03 -5.63
N THR A 174 10.71 4.21 -6.95
CA THR A 174 11.93 4.64 -7.62
C THR A 174 12.10 6.15 -7.54
N PRO A 175 13.34 6.67 -7.43
CA PRO A 175 13.58 8.11 -7.51
C PRO A 175 13.04 8.69 -8.81
N LYS A 176 12.40 9.86 -8.73
CA LYS A 176 11.79 10.54 -9.88
C LYS A 176 10.76 9.68 -10.63
N MET A 177 10.04 8.84 -9.91
CA MET A 177 8.93 8.05 -10.46
C MET A 177 7.88 8.99 -11.06
N LYS A 178 7.23 8.59 -12.14
CA LYS A 178 6.10 9.35 -12.67
C LYS A 178 4.99 9.39 -11.62
N ALA A 179 4.42 10.56 -11.40
CA ALA A 179 3.35 10.74 -10.41
C ALA A 179 2.14 9.85 -10.70
N TYR A 180 1.80 9.64 -11.96
CA TYR A 180 0.76 8.70 -12.40
C TYR A 180 1.01 7.29 -11.87
N ASP A 181 2.23 6.76 -12.05
CA ASP A 181 2.60 5.42 -11.59
C ASP A 181 2.60 5.32 -10.04
N ALA A 182 2.93 6.43 -9.36
CA ALA A 182 2.87 6.49 -7.90
C ALA A 182 1.42 6.44 -7.40
N VAL A 183 0.52 7.25 -7.96
CA VAL A 183 -0.91 7.22 -7.62
C VAL A 183 -1.50 5.85 -7.93
N GLN A 184 -1.23 5.32 -9.13
CA GLN A 184 -1.67 3.99 -9.53
C GLN A 184 -1.25 2.92 -8.51
N LYS A 185 0.02 2.93 -8.09
CA LYS A 185 0.55 1.98 -7.11
C LYS A 185 -0.19 2.03 -5.77
N LEU A 186 -0.54 3.21 -5.29
CA LEU A 186 -1.29 3.39 -4.05
C LEU A 186 -2.73 2.87 -4.20
N THR A 187 -3.35 3.16 -5.34
CA THR A 187 -4.72 2.75 -5.66
C THR A 187 -4.80 1.24 -5.94
N ASP A 188 -3.84 0.65 -6.66
CA ASP A 188 -3.76 -0.82 -6.85
C ASP A 188 -3.71 -1.54 -5.50
N ASN A 189 -2.90 -1.02 -4.56
CA ASN A 189 -2.82 -1.59 -3.22
C ASN A 189 -4.15 -1.49 -2.46
N PHE A 190 -4.90 -0.38 -2.62
CA PHE A 190 -6.23 -0.26 -2.04
C PHE A 190 -7.15 -1.38 -2.52
N PHE A 191 -7.25 -1.59 -3.83
CA PHE A 191 -8.12 -2.63 -4.40
C PHE A 191 -7.64 -4.05 -4.09
N GLU A 192 -6.37 -4.25 -3.80
CA GLU A 192 -5.86 -5.53 -3.30
C GLU A 192 -6.22 -5.74 -1.83
N ARG A 193 -6.02 -4.73 -1.00
CA ARG A 193 -6.22 -4.82 0.46
C ARG A 193 -7.68 -4.94 0.86
N ILE A 194 -8.61 -4.33 0.14
CA ILE A 194 -10.05 -4.48 0.44
C ILE A 194 -10.55 -5.91 0.26
N LYS A 195 -9.84 -6.78 -0.46
CA LYS A 195 -10.16 -8.21 -0.59
C LYS A 195 -9.99 -8.97 0.74
N GLU A 196 -9.24 -8.42 1.68
CA GLU A 196 -9.08 -8.99 3.02
C GLU A 196 -10.33 -8.80 3.89
N ILE A 197 -11.25 -7.91 3.48
CA ILE A 197 -12.48 -7.60 4.21
C ILE A 197 -13.67 -8.24 3.51
N SER A 198 -14.33 -9.18 4.19
CA SER A 198 -15.49 -9.90 3.63
C SER A 198 -16.61 -8.94 3.22
N GLY A 199 -17.04 -9.06 1.98
CA GLY A 199 -18.13 -8.27 1.38
C GLY A 199 -17.72 -6.89 0.87
N LEU A 200 -16.54 -6.36 1.21
CA LEU A 200 -16.14 -5.02 0.77
C LEU A 200 -15.74 -4.99 -0.72
N SER A 201 -14.94 -5.94 -1.16
CA SER A 201 -14.51 -6.03 -2.57
C SER A 201 -15.63 -6.44 -3.54
N GLU A 202 -16.76 -6.92 -3.02
CA GLU A 202 -17.92 -7.37 -3.80
C GLU A 202 -18.96 -6.26 -3.99
N MET A 203 -18.76 -5.10 -3.37
CA MET A 203 -19.68 -3.97 -3.47
C MET A 203 -19.65 -3.33 -4.87
N THR A 204 -20.80 -2.76 -5.26
CA THR A 204 -20.82 -1.86 -6.43
C THR A 204 -19.93 -0.63 -6.17
N PRO A 205 -19.39 0.02 -7.21
CA PRO A 205 -18.56 1.22 -7.03
C PRO A 205 -19.17 2.29 -6.13
N GLU A 206 -20.47 2.55 -6.27
CA GLU A 206 -21.20 3.54 -5.47
C GLU A 206 -21.30 3.14 -4.00
N ASN A 207 -21.54 1.86 -3.71
CA ASN A 207 -21.61 1.36 -2.34
C ASN A 207 -20.23 1.32 -1.69
N LEU A 208 -19.20 0.89 -2.43
CA LEU A 208 -17.82 0.96 -1.98
C LEU A 208 -17.43 2.40 -1.64
N HIS A 209 -17.74 3.36 -2.51
CA HIS A 209 -17.47 4.78 -2.26
C HIS A 209 -18.16 5.33 -1.01
N LYS A 210 -19.42 4.97 -0.78
CA LYS A 210 -20.15 5.34 0.45
C LYS A 210 -19.53 4.72 1.70
N THR A 211 -19.16 3.43 1.63
CA THR A 211 -18.51 2.74 2.75
C THR A 211 -17.13 3.34 3.02
N LEU A 212 -16.37 3.63 1.98
CA LEU A 212 -15.07 4.30 2.08
C LEU A 212 -15.19 5.72 2.66
N THR A 213 -16.22 6.46 2.26
CA THR A 213 -16.51 7.79 2.83
C THR A 213 -16.78 7.69 4.34
N LEU A 214 -17.59 6.74 4.77
CA LEU A 214 -17.81 6.48 6.20
C LEU A 214 -16.51 6.05 6.90
N ALA A 215 -15.75 5.12 6.31
CA ALA A 215 -14.47 4.65 6.83
C ALA A 215 -13.47 5.81 7.04
N SER A 216 -13.42 6.76 6.10
CA SER A 216 -12.52 7.92 6.20
C SER A 216 -12.85 8.85 7.37
N ILE A 217 -14.13 8.90 7.79
CA ILE A 217 -14.55 9.65 8.97
C ILE A 217 -14.24 8.84 10.23
N VAL A 218 -14.54 7.54 10.25
CA VAL A 218 -14.22 6.64 11.37
C VAL A 218 -12.73 6.63 11.66
N GLU A 219 -11.88 6.60 10.62
CA GLU A 219 -10.41 6.64 10.71
C GLU A 219 -9.90 7.84 11.52
N ARG A 220 -10.59 8.96 11.44
CA ARG A 220 -10.21 10.21 12.09
C ARG A 220 -10.76 10.34 13.52
N GLU A 221 -11.61 9.39 13.97
CA GLU A 221 -12.29 9.48 15.25
C GLU A 221 -11.77 8.43 16.27
N TYR A 222 -11.50 7.19 15.84
CA TYR A 222 -11.08 6.16 16.78
C TYR A 222 -9.61 6.35 17.22
N ARG A 223 -9.33 5.92 18.44
CA ARG A 223 -7.98 5.77 19.00
C ARG A 223 -7.67 4.32 19.36
N LEU A 224 -8.67 3.59 19.83
CA LEU A 224 -8.60 2.17 20.10
C LEU A 224 -9.25 1.40 18.95
N LYS A 225 -8.53 0.44 18.39
CA LYS A 225 -9.01 -0.36 17.25
C LYS A 225 -10.33 -1.07 17.55
N ASP A 226 -10.50 -1.55 18.77
CA ASP A 226 -11.71 -2.26 19.22
C ASP A 226 -12.93 -1.35 19.29
N GLU A 227 -12.77 -0.02 19.33
CA GLU A 227 -13.85 0.95 19.33
C GLU A 227 -14.29 1.37 17.93
N ALA A 228 -13.48 1.12 16.90
CA ALA A 228 -13.82 1.53 15.53
C ALA A 228 -15.19 0.97 15.07
N PRO A 229 -15.56 -0.31 15.30
CA PRO A 229 -16.89 -0.81 14.95
C PRO A 229 -18.03 -0.14 15.75
N LEU A 230 -17.77 0.30 16.99
CA LEU A 230 -18.74 1.02 17.80
C LEU A 230 -18.96 2.44 17.28
N ILE A 231 -17.89 3.16 16.94
CA ILE A 231 -17.95 4.49 16.31
C ILE A 231 -18.67 4.41 14.97
N ALA A 232 -18.32 3.43 14.12
CA ALA A 232 -19.01 3.18 12.86
C ALA A 232 -20.52 2.92 13.07
N SER A 233 -20.88 2.20 14.13
CA SER A 233 -22.28 1.95 14.49
C SER A 233 -23.03 3.24 14.88
N VAL A 234 -22.39 4.15 15.63
CA VAL A 234 -22.98 5.47 15.95
C VAL A 234 -23.28 6.24 14.67
N PHE A 235 -22.31 6.34 13.77
CA PHE A 235 -22.51 7.04 12.50
C PHE A 235 -23.58 6.37 11.62
N THR A 236 -23.58 5.04 11.55
CA THR A 236 -24.61 4.28 10.80
C THR A 236 -26.01 4.52 11.37
N ASN A 237 -26.16 4.54 12.70
CA ASN A 237 -27.43 4.82 13.36
C ASN A 237 -27.90 6.25 13.09
N ARG A 238 -26.99 7.23 13.11
CA ARG A 238 -27.30 8.63 12.76
C ARG A 238 -27.74 8.77 11.30
N LEU A 239 -27.01 8.15 10.36
CA LEU A 239 -27.36 8.16 8.94
C LEU A 239 -28.74 7.58 8.67
N ARG A 240 -29.09 6.45 9.30
CA ARG A 240 -30.42 5.82 9.17
C ARG A 240 -31.55 6.69 9.66
N ASN A 241 -31.29 7.59 10.61
CA ASN A 241 -32.30 8.46 11.22
C ASN A 241 -32.21 9.92 10.75
N GLY A 242 -31.42 10.22 9.72
CA GLY A 242 -31.26 11.57 9.18
C GLY A 242 -30.62 12.56 10.16
N ILE A 243 -29.80 12.07 11.10
CA ILE A 243 -29.08 12.88 12.08
C ILE A 243 -27.71 13.23 11.50
N GLY A 244 -27.26 14.48 11.65
CA GLY A 244 -25.92 14.90 11.26
C GLY A 244 -24.82 14.08 11.95
N LEU A 245 -23.69 13.87 11.27
CA LEU A 245 -22.58 13.11 11.86
C LEU A 245 -21.84 13.90 12.93
N TYR A 246 -21.82 15.25 12.82
CA TYR A 246 -21.18 16.18 13.76
C TYR A 246 -19.72 15.81 14.06
N SER A 247 -18.97 15.42 13.01
CA SER A 247 -17.56 15.10 13.12
C SER A 247 -16.68 16.33 12.88
N CYS A 248 -15.83 16.65 13.85
CA CYS A 248 -14.85 17.73 13.72
C CYS A 248 -13.84 17.47 12.58
N ALA A 249 -13.56 16.23 12.28
CA ALA A 249 -12.63 15.86 11.20
C ALA A 249 -13.11 16.37 9.83
N THR A 250 -14.42 16.47 9.61
CA THR A 250 -14.98 17.05 8.37
C THR A 250 -14.73 18.55 8.28
N ILE A 251 -14.75 19.26 9.40
CA ILE A 251 -14.42 20.70 9.45
C ILE A 251 -12.92 20.93 9.23
N GLU A 252 -12.07 20.09 9.82
CA GLU A 252 -10.63 20.14 9.58
C GLU A 252 -10.33 19.94 8.09
N TYR A 253 -10.95 18.97 7.44
CA TYR A 253 -10.81 18.73 6.00
C TYR A 253 -11.21 19.95 5.17
N ILE A 254 -12.35 20.61 5.50
CA ILE A 254 -12.75 21.83 4.82
C ILE A 254 -11.69 22.91 4.96
N ILE A 255 -11.18 23.12 6.18
CA ILE A 255 -10.21 24.19 6.46
C ILE A 255 -8.89 23.92 5.72
N THR A 256 -8.38 22.69 5.82
CA THR A 256 -7.04 22.37 5.32
C THR A 256 -7.02 22.05 3.82
N GLU A 257 -7.96 21.26 3.33
CA GLU A 257 -7.90 20.72 1.95
C GLU A 257 -8.75 21.55 0.98
N ILE A 258 -9.89 22.08 1.42
CA ILE A 258 -10.79 22.84 0.53
C ILE A 258 -10.41 24.34 0.55
N LEU A 259 -10.22 24.92 1.74
CA LEU A 259 -9.86 26.32 1.90
C LEU A 259 -8.37 26.57 1.87
N ASN A 260 -7.52 25.54 1.83
CA ASN A 260 -6.06 25.61 1.84
C ASN A 260 -5.49 26.49 2.97
N LYS A 261 -6.11 26.39 4.16
CA LYS A 261 -5.64 27.10 5.36
C LYS A 261 -4.80 26.17 6.25
N PRO A 262 -3.93 26.73 7.11
CA PRO A 262 -3.22 25.94 8.11
C PRO A 262 -4.18 25.13 8.99
N HIS A 263 -3.71 23.99 9.49
CA HIS A 263 -4.47 23.18 10.44
C HIS A 263 -4.82 24.03 11.68
N PRO A 264 -6.10 24.11 12.09
CA PRO A 264 -6.52 24.90 13.23
C PRO A 264 -6.03 24.26 14.54
N GLU A 265 -5.59 25.04 15.50
CA GLU A 265 -5.27 24.52 16.85
C GLU A 265 -6.51 23.93 17.55
N ARG A 266 -7.67 24.51 17.26
CA ARG A 266 -8.99 24.02 17.71
C ARG A 266 -10.08 24.47 16.74
N ILE A 267 -11.12 23.65 16.61
CA ILE A 267 -12.35 24.03 15.87
C ILE A 267 -13.15 25.01 16.72
N THR A 268 -13.57 26.12 16.13
CA THR A 268 -14.38 27.15 16.77
C THR A 268 -15.84 27.03 16.35
N TYR A 269 -16.76 27.70 17.09
CA TYR A 269 -18.18 27.77 16.71
C TYR A 269 -18.41 28.44 15.34
N ASN A 270 -17.51 29.32 14.90
CA ASN A 270 -17.60 29.91 13.56
C ASN A 270 -17.22 28.91 12.48
N ASP A 271 -16.27 28.03 12.75
CA ASP A 271 -15.87 26.97 11.81
C ASP A 271 -17.00 25.96 11.57
N LEU A 272 -17.83 25.69 12.61
CA LEU A 272 -19.00 24.83 12.49
C LEU A 272 -20.10 25.41 11.57
N LYS A 273 -20.03 26.69 11.21
CA LYS A 273 -21.00 27.38 10.34
C LYS A 273 -20.48 27.57 8.91
N ILE A 274 -19.33 27.01 8.57
CA ILE A 274 -18.83 27.09 7.19
C ILE A 274 -19.81 26.39 6.26
N ASP A 275 -20.39 27.14 5.30
CA ASP A 275 -21.28 26.57 4.31
C ASP A 275 -20.49 25.79 3.26
N ASN A 276 -20.46 24.49 3.46
CA ASN A 276 -19.75 23.56 2.59
C ASN A 276 -20.43 22.18 2.67
N PRO A 277 -20.59 21.46 1.55
CA PRO A 277 -21.20 20.12 1.54
C PRO A 277 -20.51 19.09 2.45
N TYR A 278 -19.24 19.27 2.75
CA TYR A 278 -18.49 18.41 3.70
C TYR A 278 -18.79 18.73 5.17
N ASN A 279 -19.54 19.82 5.48
CA ASN A 279 -19.84 20.20 6.86
C ASN A 279 -20.98 19.35 7.44
N THR A 280 -20.61 18.32 8.19
CA THR A 280 -21.57 17.39 8.83
C THR A 280 -22.29 17.98 10.04
N TYR A 281 -21.99 19.22 10.45
CA TYR A 281 -22.79 19.99 11.43
C TYR A 281 -23.97 20.71 10.79
N MET A 282 -23.84 21.08 9.51
CA MET A 282 -24.90 21.79 8.77
C MET A 282 -25.75 20.81 7.94
N TRP A 283 -25.13 19.80 7.35
CA TRP A 283 -25.78 18.88 6.43
C TRP A 283 -25.81 17.47 7.02
N ALA A 284 -27.01 16.89 7.11
CA ALA A 284 -27.18 15.50 7.49
C ALA A 284 -26.84 14.59 6.32
N GLY A 285 -26.26 13.43 6.61
CA GLY A 285 -25.81 12.47 5.60
C GLY A 285 -24.29 12.29 5.58
N LEU A 286 -23.82 11.54 4.60
CA LEU A 286 -22.38 11.42 4.31
C LEU A 286 -21.87 12.69 3.61
N THR A 287 -20.60 12.96 3.77
CA THR A 287 -19.88 13.94 2.94
C THR A 287 -19.91 13.52 1.46
N PRO A 288 -19.71 14.44 0.49
CA PRO A 288 -19.68 14.10 -0.93
C PRO A 288 -18.65 13.02 -1.31
N GLY A 289 -17.59 12.91 -0.54
CA GLY A 289 -16.53 11.89 -0.69
C GLY A 289 -15.71 11.73 0.59
N PRO A 290 -14.70 10.83 0.56
CA PRO A 290 -13.79 10.62 1.68
C PRO A 290 -13.05 11.89 2.10
N ILE A 291 -12.66 11.97 3.39
CA ILE A 291 -11.89 13.08 3.98
C ILE A 291 -10.46 12.67 4.36
N SER A 292 -10.10 11.44 4.11
CA SER A 292 -8.77 10.86 4.36
C SER A 292 -8.67 9.48 3.72
N ASN A 293 -7.47 8.89 3.74
CA ASN A 293 -7.22 7.53 3.27
C ASN A 293 -7.19 6.58 4.48
N PRO A 294 -8.23 5.75 4.68
CA PRO A 294 -8.36 4.89 5.85
C PRO A 294 -7.55 3.60 5.73
N GLY A 295 -7.16 3.03 6.89
CA GLY A 295 -6.60 1.70 7.00
C GLY A 295 -7.65 0.58 7.10
N LEU A 296 -7.19 -0.67 7.18
CA LEU A 296 -8.07 -1.86 7.23
C LEU A 296 -9.05 -1.83 8.40
N VAL A 297 -8.64 -1.29 9.55
CA VAL A 297 -9.50 -1.24 10.76
C VAL A 297 -10.75 -0.40 10.51
N ALA A 298 -10.58 0.80 9.97
CA ALA A 298 -11.71 1.68 9.68
C ALA A 298 -12.56 1.18 8.50
N LEU A 299 -11.93 0.59 7.49
CA LEU A 299 -12.61 -0.04 6.36
C LEU A 299 -13.50 -1.20 6.82
N ASP A 300 -12.98 -2.11 7.65
CA ASP A 300 -13.75 -3.22 8.20
C ASP A 300 -14.86 -2.70 9.12
N ALA A 301 -14.57 -1.75 9.99
CA ALA A 301 -15.55 -1.16 10.89
C ALA A 301 -16.72 -0.49 10.12
N ALA A 302 -16.44 0.18 9.02
CA ALA A 302 -17.48 0.81 8.19
C ALA A 302 -18.29 -0.21 7.37
N CYS A 303 -17.65 -1.30 6.93
CA CYS A 303 -18.29 -2.40 6.23
C CYS A 303 -19.15 -3.26 7.19
N ASN A 304 -18.63 -3.52 8.38
CA ASN A 304 -19.19 -4.43 9.39
C ASN A 304 -19.40 -3.71 10.74
N PRO A 305 -20.22 -2.64 10.82
CA PRO A 305 -20.41 -1.89 12.04
C PRO A 305 -21.05 -2.74 13.15
N ALA A 306 -20.69 -2.50 14.38
CA ALA A 306 -21.30 -3.15 15.52
C ALA A 306 -22.83 -2.88 15.57
N LYS A 307 -23.58 -3.88 16.00
CA LYS A 307 -25.05 -3.74 16.17
C LYS A 307 -25.38 -3.15 17.52
N THR A 308 -25.51 -1.83 17.60
CA THR A 308 -25.82 -1.11 18.83
C THR A 308 -26.99 -0.15 18.64
N ASN A 309 -27.44 0.46 19.76
CA ASN A 309 -28.39 1.56 19.79
C ASN A 309 -27.73 2.88 20.19
N TYR A 310 -26.42 3.00 20.02
CA TYR A 310 -25.69 4.22 20.34
C TYR A 310 -25.87 5.30 19.28
N TYR A 311 -25.97 6.54 19.75
CA TYR A 311 -26.07 7.76 18.92
C TYR A 311 -24.97 8.77 19.26
N TYR A 312 -24.25 8.57 20.36
CA TYR A 312 -23.24 9.50 20.88
C TYR A 312 -22.03 8.74 21.37
N PHE A 313 -20.86 9.37 21.24
CA PHE A 313 -19.62 8.94 21.90
C PHE A 313 -18.84 10.18 22.33
N VAL A 314 -18.04 10.07 23.36
CA VAL A 314 -17.14 11.11 23.85
C VAL A 314 -15.90 10.47 24.44
N LEU A 315 -14.73 11.07 24.18
CA LEU A 315 -13.46 10.63 24.77
C LEU A 315 -13.46 10.91 26.26
N THR A 316 -13.62 9.87 27.09
CA THR A 316 -13.68 9.98 28.56
C THR A 316 -12.37 9.61 29.25
N ASP A 317 -11.53 8.81 28.61
CA ASP A 317 -10.20 8.46 29.09
C ASP A 317 -9.12 8.84 28.04
N PRO A 318 -8.61 10.08 28.07
CA PRO A 318 -7.61 10.55 27.11
C PRO A 318 -6.27 9.81 27.21
N GLU A 319 -5.91 9.27 28.38
CA GLU A 319 -4.65 8.55 28.60
C GLU A 319 -4.68 7.20 27.88
N ARG A 320 -5.80 6.49 27.96
CA ARG A 320 -6.02 5.23 27.28
C ARG A 320 -6.56 5.42 25.85
N GLY A 321 -7.10 6.60 25.53
CA GLY A 321 -7.77 6.88 24.27
C GLY A 321 -9.17 6.27 24.17
N ALA A 322 -9.83 5.99 25.33
CA ALA A 322 -11.10 5.29 25.37
C ALA A 322 -12.31 6.24 25.37
N HIS A 323 -13.38 5.83 24.66
CA HIS A 323 -14.62 6.56 24.55
C HIS A 323 -15.73 5.92 25.39
N THR A 324 -16.66 6.77 25.86
CA THR A 324 -17.96 6.32 26.41
C THR A 324 -19.03 6.50 25.35
N PHE A 325 -19.79 5.44 25.11
CA PHE A 325 -20.88 5.39 24.14
C PHE A 325 -22.23 5.54 24.83
N SER A 326 -23.16 6.29 24.20
CA SER A 326 -24.47 6.60 24.78
C SER A 326 -25.58 6.51 23.74
N SER A 327 -26.76 6.05 24.18
CA SER A 327 -27.94 5.92 23.33
C SER A 327 -28.81 7.20 23.28
N ASN A 328 -28.65 8.11 24.26
CA ASN A 328 -29.37 9.37 24.32
C ASN A 328 -28.49 10.52 24.80
N PHE A 329 -28.98 11.75 24.60
CA PHE A 329 -28.21 12.96 24.87
C PHE A 329 -27.96 13.20 26.38
N ASP A 330 -28.84 12.76 27.26
CA ASP A 330 -28.66 12.95 28.70
C ASP A 330 -27.51 12.09 29.25
N GLN A 331 -27.41 10.84 28.77
CA GLN A 331 -26.29 9.97 29.06
C GLN A 331 -24.97 10.55 28.51
N HIS A 332 -25.00 11.13 27.31
CA HIS A 332 -23.84 11.77 26.71
C HIS A 332 -23.34 12.95 27.54
N LYS A 333 -24.23 13.86 27.96
CA LYS A 333 -23.90 14.98 28.84
C LYS A 333 -23.32 14.50 30.18
N ALA A 334 -23.89 13.45 30.76
CA ALA A 334 -23.38 12.87 32.00
C ALA A 334 -21.93 12.34 31.82
N ALA A 335 -21.64 11.70 30.70
CA ALA A 335 -20.29 11.23 30.37
C ALA A 335 -19.29 12.39 30.15
N GLU A 336 -19.70 13.49 29.50
CA GLU A 336 -18.88 14.69 29.35
C GLU A 336 -18.51 15.31 30.70
N THR A 337 -19.46 15.36 31.64
CA THR A 337 -19.23 15.96 32.97
C THR A 337 -18.20 15.19 33.78
N ILE A 338 -18.12 13.87 33.64
CA ILE A 338 -17.10 13.02 34.29
C ILE A 338 -15.70 13.43 33.83
N ASN A 339 -15.53 13.77 32.56
CA ASN A 339 -14.26 14.16 31.97
C ASN A 339 -13.77 15.54 32.47
N TYR A 340 -14.68 16.49 32.71
CA TYR A 340 -14.34 17.79 33.29
C TYR A 340 -13.91 17.69 34.78
N THR A 341 -14.53 16.81 35.56
CA THR A 341 -14.21 16.66 36.98
C THR A 341 -12.91 15.87 37.24
N SER A 342 -12.50 14.99 36.31
CA SER A 342 -11.21 14.29 36.39
C SER A 342 -10.00 15.16 36.07
N LYS A 343 -10.17 16.23 35.28
CA LYS A 343 -9.11 17.21 34.94
C LYS A 343 -8.92 18.30 35.98
N SER A 344 -9.80 18.41 36.95
CA SER A 344 -9.74 19.42 38.05
C SER A 344 -9.23 18.84 39.37
N ARG A 345 -8.71 17.61 39.38
CA ARG A 345 -7.98 16.98 40.48
C ARG A 345 -6.55 16.64 40.04
#